data_dfaccea723f5dc91caa93b6ede71c587
#
_entry.id   dfaccea723f5dc91caa93b6ede71c587
#
_cell.length_a   1.000
_cell.length_b   1.000
_cell.length_c   1.000
_cell.angle_alpha   90.00
_cell.angle_beta   90.00
_cell.angle_gamma   90.00
#
_symmetry.space_group_name_H-M   'P 1'
#
loop_
_entity.id
_entity.type
_entity.pdbx_description
1 polymer ?
#
loop_
_entity_poly.entity_id
_entity_poly.type
_entity_poly.pdbx_seq_one_letter_code
_entity_poly.pdbx_strand_id
1 'polypeptide(L)'
;MGVEVSRLSNGLTVATETLPSIESVALGVWVKSGARNERDDEHGMAHLLEHMAFKGTSTRSAFQIASQIEDVGGEINAATSVETTSFYARVLTDDMPLAIDLLADILQDSKFDPDELEREQHVILQEIGAAHDTPDDVVFDRFTETAYRHQTIGRSILGTPETVKSFTSAQLHAFMERQYGADDMVVVAAGDVKHDAFVREVEKRLGGFRAKSDSVMPTYAQYVGGDFREHRDLMDAQIILGFEGRAYHVRDFYASQVLSMILGGGMSSRLFQEVREKRGLCYSVYAFHWGFSDTGIFGVHAATGQSDIAELVPVIITELQRTGERILQEELERARAQYRAGLIMSAESPASRASQIARQLLLFGRPIGKDELMERLSALTIERLTDLSARLFSAKPTVTAVGPIGSLAPYEAVRDLLTGSDPG
;
A
#
# COMPACT_ATOMS: atom_id res chain seq x y z
N MET A 1 11.34 -10.79 23.20
CA MET A 1 12.20 -9.67 22.79
C MET A 1 11.31 -8.64 22.14
N GLY A 2 11.59 -7.36 22.28
CA GLY A 2 10.76 -6.28 21.76
C GLY A 2 11.54 -5.43 20.76
N VAL A 3 10.85 -4.52 20.10
CA VAL A 3 11.48 -3.53 19.22
C VAL A 3 12.24 -2.51 20.07
N GLU A 4 13.52 -2.32 19.78
CA GLU A 4 14.35 -1.26 20.34
C GLU A 4 14.33 -0.06 19.39
N VAL A 5 14.24 1.15 19.95
CA VAL A 5 14.14 2.39 19.16
C VAL A 5 15.09 3.44 19.71
N SER A 6 15.90 4.03 18.83
CA SER A 6 16.77 5.17 19.11
C SER A 6 16.46 6.33 18.16
N ARG A 7 16.73 7.56 18.59
CA ARG A 7 16.63 8.75 17.75
C ARG A 7 17.99 9.43 17.68
N LEU A 8 18.49 9.65 16.47
CA LEU A 8 19.76 10.33 16.24
C LEU A 8 19.60 11.84 16.41
N SER A 9 20.74 12.53 16.56
CA SER A 9 20.79 13.98 16.75
C SER A 9 20.20 14.78 15.57
N ASN A 10 20.23 14.22 14.36
CA ASN A 10 19.62 14.82 13.16
C ASN A 10 18.10 14.55 13.03
N GLY A 11 17.50 13.86 13.99
CA GLY A 11 16.07 13.53 13.99
C GLY A 11 15.72 12.17 13.40
N LEU A 12 16.67 11.46 12.76
CA LEU A 12 16.44 10.14 12.18
C LEU A 12 16.07 9.11 13.27
N THR A 13 15.00 8.35 13.05
CA THR A 13 14.59 7.28 13.94
C THR A 13 15.19 5.96 13.48
N VAL A 14 15.85 5.24 14.38
CA VAL A 14 16.48 3.93 14.13
C VAL A 14 15.80 2.89 15.00
N ALA A 15 15.35 1.78 14.41
CA ALA A 15 14.72 0.71 15.17
C ALA A 15 15.24 -0.66 14.76
N THR A 16 15.27 -1.58 15.72
CA THR A 16 15.65 -2.97 15.48
C THR A 16 14.75 -3.95 16.20
N GLU A 17 14.60 -5.13 15.64
CA GLU A 17 14.09 -6.29 16.35
C GLU A 17 14.99 -7.50 16.09
N THR A 18 15.59 -8.02 17.16
CA THR A 18 16.39 -9.24 17.08
C THR A 18 15.47 -10.45 16.98
N LEU A 19 15.62 -11.23 15.90
CA LEU A 19 14.92 -12.49 15.69
C LEU A 19 15.91 -13.65 15.93
N PRO A 20 15.74 -14.42 17.02
CA PRO A 20 16.65 -15.51 17.31
C PRO A 20 16.54 -16.63 16.28
N SER A 21 17.65 -17.33 16.05
CA SER A 21 17.71 -18.51 15.17
C SER A 21 17.75 -18.24 13.67
N ILE A 22 18.03 -17.02 13.25
CA ILE A 22 18.32 -16.68 11.85
C ILE A 22 19.69 -16.00 11.76
N GLU A 23 20.36 -16.19 10.63
CA GLU A 23 21.73 -15.68 10.36
C GLU A 23 21.72 -14.50 9.37
N SER A 24 20.53 -14.03 9.00
CA SER A 24 20.34 -12.93 8.07
C SER A 24 19.67 -11.74 8.73
N VAL A 25 19.81 -10.59 8.09
CA VAL A 25 19.14 -9.35 8.47
C VAL A 25 18.45 -8.73 7.26
N ALA A 26 17.21 -8.31 7.44
CA ALA A 26 16.51 -7.42 6.53
C ALA A 26 16.52 -6.02 7.13
N LEU A 27 16.96 -5.05 6.35
CA LEU A 27 17.09 -3.67 6.79
C LEU A 27 16.67 -2.70 5.68
N GLY A 28 16.34 -1.47 6.05
CA GLY A 28 15.97 -0.48 5.05
C GLY A 28 15.72 0.89 5.63
N VAL A 29 15.50 1.84 4.74
CA VAL A 29 15.13 3.21 5.00
C VAL A 29 13.74 3.43 4.42
N TRP A 30 12.79 3.84 5.24
CA TRP A 30 11.44 4.19 4.84
C TRP A 30 11.24 5.68 4.99
N VAL A 31 10.81 6.32 3.93
CA VAL A 31 10.58 7.76 3.84
C VAL A 31 9.08 8.03 3.85
N LYS A 32 8.63 8.97 4.66
CA LYS A 32 7.23 9.42 4.73
C LYS A 32 6.90 10.33 3.55
N SER A 33 7.14 9.83 2.36
CA SER A 33 6.86 10.49 1.08
C SER A 33 6.64 9.45 0.01
N GLY A 34 5.55 9.57 -0.73
CA GLY A 34 5.16 8.73 -1.85
C GLY A 34 4.44 9.56 -2.92
N ALA A 35 3.70 8.90 -3.80
CA ALA A 35 3.00 9.56 -4.90
C ALA A 35 2.02 10.67 -4.44
N ARG A 36 1.43 10.53 -3.25
CA ARG A 36 0.54 11.54 -2.66
C ARG A 36 1.24 12.89 -2.40
N ASN A 37 2.56 12.90 -2.23
CA ASN A 37 3.35 14.08 -1.92
C ASN A 37 3.79 14.86 -3.16
N GLU A 38 3.46 14.36 -4.35
CA GLU A 38 3.77 14.98 -5.63
C GLU A 38 2.89 16.20 -5.90
N ARG A 39 3.44 17.21 -6.56
CA ARG A 39 2.68 18.31 -7.13
C ARG A 39 2.01 17.88 -8.43
N ASP A 40 1.22 18.76 -9.02
CA ASP A 40 0.52 18.43 -10.27
C ASP A 40 1.48 18.16 -11.44
N ASP A 41 2.60 18.87 -11.47
CA ASP A 41 3.67 18.73 -12.47
C ASP A 41 4.70 17.64 -12.13
N GLU A 42 4.54 16.96 -10.99
CA GLU A 42 5.43 15.90 -10.51
C GLU A 42 4.78 14.51 -10.52
N HIS A 43 3.64 14.36 -11.16
CA HIS A 43 2.90 13.10 -11.17
C HIS A 43 3.74 11.95 -11.78
N GLY A 44 4.13 10.97 -10.94
CA GLY A 44 5.05 9.86 -11.25
C GLY A 44 6.52 10.10 -10.85
N MET A 45 6.84 11.25 -10.21
CA MET A 45 8.21 11.58 -9.81
C MET A 45 8.76 10.66 -8.73
N ALA A 46 7.93 10.27 -7.75
CA ALA A 46 8.35 9.37 -6.68
C ALA A 46 8.73 7.98 -7.21
N HIS A 47 7.99 7.48 -8.19
CA HIS A 47 8.28 6.22 -8.86
C HIS A 47 9.54 6.31 -9.73
N LEU A 48 9.70 7.38 -10.52
CA LEU A 48 10.91 7.60 -11.29
C LEU A 48 12.16 7.74 -10.38
N LEU A 49 12.03 8.40 -9.22
CA LEU A 49 13.11 8.50 -8.25
C LEU A 49 13.54 7.12 -7.72
N GLU A 50 12.59 6.21 -7.49
CA GLU A 50 12.87 4.81 -7.13
C GLU A 50 13.78 4.14 -8.15
N HIS A 51 13.44 4.21 -9.45
CA HIS A 51 14.25 3.67 -10.54
C HIS A 51 15.63 4.30 -10.61
N MET A 52 15.66 5.62 -10.53
CA MET A 52 16.90 6.39 -10.68
C MET A 52 17.87 6.26 -9.51
N ALA A 53 17.41 5.84 -8.33
CA ALA A 53 18.26 5.66 -7.16
C ALA A 53 19.35 4.60 -7.39
N PHE A 54 19.10 3.60 -8.24
CA PHE A 54 20.05 2.53 -8.54
C PHE A 54 20.91 2.78 -9.79
N LYS A 55 20.76 3.95 -10.45
CA LYS A 55 21.45 4.25 -11.74
C LYS A 55 22.78 4.95 -11.57
N GLY A 56 23.33 4.93 -10.37
CA GLY A 56 24.68 5.38 -10.05
C GLY A 56 24.71 6.59 -9.13
N THR A 57 25.78 6.63 -8.35
CA THR A 57 26.10 7.67 -7.38
C THR A 57 27.41 8.38 -7.75
N SER A 58 27.84 9.33 -6.95
CA SER A 58 29.16 9.95 -7.11
C SER A 58 30.31 8.97 -6.93
N THR A 59 30.08 7.88 -6.18
CA THR A 59 31.10 6.88 -5.80
C THR A 59 30.97 5.55 -6.53
N ARG A 60 29.79 5.21 -7.05
CA ARG A 60 29.48 3.92 -7.65
C ARG A 60 28.72 4.06 -8.97
N SER A 61 29.05 3.22 -9.94
CA SER A 61 28.19 3.00 -11.11
C SER A 61 26.98 2.09 -10.74
N ALA A 62 25.95 2.07 -11.59
CA ALA A 62 24.80 1.15 -11.42
C ALA A 62 25.24 -0.31 -11.30
N PHE A 63 26.21 -0.74 -12.11
CA PHE A 63 26.79 -2.07 -12.05
C PHE A 63 27.47 -2.36 -10.70
N GLN A 64 28.20 -1.38 -10.15
CA GLN A 64 28.87 -1.53 -8.86
C GLN A 64 27.88 -1.61 -7.68
N ILE A 65 26.76 -0.88 -7.75
CA ILE A 65 25.70 -1.00 -6.75
C ILE A 65 25.13 -2.41 -6.77
N ALA A 66 24.81 -2.94 -7.92
CA ALA A 66 24.27 -4.31 -8.06
C ALA A 66 25.30 -5.38 -7.69
N SER A 67 26.52 -5.31 -8.26
CA SER A 67 27.53 -6.36 -8.04
C SER A 67 28.01 -6.43 -6.60
N GLN A 68 28.19 -5.32 -5.89
CA GLN A 68 28.65 -5.34 -4.50
C GLN A 68 27.67 -6.05 -3.56
N ILE A 69 26.37 -5.91 -3.75
CA ILE A 69 25.39 -6.61 -2.92
C ILE A 69 25.23 -8.06 -3.36
N GLU A 70 25.31 -8.35 -4.66
CA GLU A 70 25.24 -9.72 -5.20
C GLU A 70 26.48 -10.55 -4.84
N ASP A 71 27.68 -9.94 -4.80
CA ASP A 71 28.93 -10.61 -4.43
C ASP A 71 28.90 -11.20 -3.00
N VAL A 72 28.06 -10.64 -2.12
CA VAL A 72 27.82 -11.19 -0.77
C VAL A 72 26.53 -12.02 -0.67
N GLY A 73 25.90 -12.32 -1.81
CA GLY A 73 24.64 -13.06 -1.84
C GLY A 73 23.43 -12.30 -1.29
N GLY A 74 23.54 -10.97 -1.20
CA GLY A 74 22.49 -10.09 -0.74
C GLY A 74 21.54 -9.63 -1.85
N GLU A 75 20.50 -8.94 -1.44
CA GLU A 75 19.51 -8.32 -2.32
C GLU A 75 19.30 -6.86 -1.89
N ILE A 76 19.15 -5.95 -2.84
CA ILE A 76 18.76 -4.55 -2.60
C ILE A 76 17.63 -4.20 -3.55
N ASN A 77 16.64 -3.46 -3.05
CA ASN A 77 15.48 -3.04 -3.86
C ASN A 77 14.84 -1.79 -3.25
N ALA A 78 13.86 -1.23 -3.96
CA ALA A 78 13.00 -0.16 -3.46
C ALA A 78 11.54 -0.41 -3.84
N ALA A 79 10.64 0.34 -3.21
CA ALA A 79 9.22 0.31 -3.53
C ALA A 79 8.58 1.65 -3.17
N THR A 80 7.83 2.20 -4.12
CA THR A 80 7.02 3.39 -3.96
C THR A 80 5.56 3.04 -3.74
N SER A 81 4.95 3.68 -2.75
CA SER A 81 3.52 3.59 -2.49
C SER A 81 2.89 4.99 -2.50
N VAL A 82 1.60 5.05 -2.21
CA VAL A 82 0.87 6.32 -2.15
C VAL A 82 1.48 7.28 -1.11
N GLU A 83 1.87 6.80 0.08
CA GLU A 83 2.32 7.65 1.20
C GLU A 83 3.77 7.41 1.62
N THR A 84 4.43 6.39 1.10
CA THR A 84 5.81 6.04 1.51
C THR A 84 6.64 5.55 0.34
N THR A 85 7.94 5.84 0.38
CA THR A 85 8.95 5.17 -0.45
C THR A 85 9.93 4.45 0.48
N SER A 86 10.29 3.25 0.12
CA SER A 86 11.20 2.40 0.91
C SER A 86 12.37 1.92 0.06
N PHE A 87 13.55 1.93 0.64
CA PHE A 87 14.78 1.38 0.09
C PHE A 87 15.28 0.33 1.07
N TYR A 88 15.41 -0.91 0.66
CA TYR A 88 15.67 -2.02 1.58
C TYR A 88 16.64 -3.04 1.00
N ALA A 89 17.29 -3.76 1.90
CA ALA A 89 18.22 -4.82 1.57
C ALA A 89 18.02 -6.04 2.49
N ARG A 90 18.44 -7.20 2.01
CA ARG A 90 18.54 -8.43 2.78
C ARG A 90 19.92 -9.05 2.56
N VAL A 91 20.63 -9.29 3.65
CA VAL A 91 22.01 -9.79 3.65
C VAL A 91 22.24 -10.75 4.80
N LEU A 92 23.38 -11.44 4.81
CA LEU A 92 23.88 -12.08 6.02
C LEU A 92 24.33 -11.02 7.02
N THR A 93 24.35 -11.37 8.30
CA THR A 93 24.62 -10.42 9.39
C THR A 93 25.96 -9.70 9.26
N ASP A 94 27.00 -10.40 8.81
CA ASP A 94 28.34 -9.82 8.64
C ASP A 94 28.39 -8.76 7.53
N ASP A 95 27.48 -8.80 6.56
CA ASP A 95 27.40 -7.89 5.40
C ASP A 95 26.45 -6.70 5.64
N MET A 96 25.85 -6.60 6.83
CA MET A 96 24.99 -5.48 7.22
C MET A 96 25.65 -4.09 7.01
N PRO A 97 26.95 -3.87 7.33
CA PRO A 97 27.57 -2.58 7.09
C PRO A 97 27.65 -2.18 5.61
N LEU A 98 27.82 -3.16 4.71
CA LEU A 98 27.79 -2.93 3.25
C LEU A 98 26.40 -2.50 2.80
N ALA A 99 25.36 -3.19 3.27
CA ALA A 99 23.98 -2.85 2.90
C ALA A 99 23.60 -1.43 3.37
N ILE A 100 24.00 -1.04 4.58
CA ILE A 100 23.76 0.34 5.08
C ILE A 100 24.55 1.35 4.24
N ASP A 101 25.79 1.03 3.85
CA ASP A 101 26.62 1.90 3.03
C ASP A 101 26.00 2.15 1.64
N LEU A 102 25.53 1.08 0.99
CA LEU A 102 24.84 1.18 -0.30
C LEU A 102 23.54 2.00 -0.21
N LEU A 103 22.71 1.74 0.81
CA LEU A 103 21.47 2.50 1.02
C LEU A 103 21.76 3.98 1.32
N ALA A 104 22.80 4.27 2.10
CA ALA A 104 23.19 5.64 2.37
C ALA A 104 23.73 6.36 1.13
N ASP A 105 24.51 5.67 0.30
CA ASP A 105 25.08 6.21 -0.94
C ASP A 105 24.00 6.58 -1.96
N ILE A 106 23.04 5.67 -2.20
CA ILE A 106 21.91 5.96 -3.12
C ILE A 106 20.98 7.07 -2.63
N LEU A 107 20.86 7.27 -1.31
CA LEU A 107 20.01 8.30 -0.72
C LEU A 107 20.69 9.68 -0.61
N GLN A 108 22.01 9.76 -0.64
CA GLN A 108 22.74 11.01 -0.44
C GLN A 108 23.46 11.51 -1.69
N ASP A 109 23.93 10.59 -2.54
CA ASP A 109 24.89 10.88 -3.59
C ASP A 109 24.45 10.43 -5.00
N SER A 110 23.14 10.13 -5.20
CA SER A 110 22.60 9.79 -6.54
C SER A 110 22.88 10.90 -7.55
N LYS A 111 23.40 10.52 -8.72
CA LYS A 111 23.75 11.46 -9.80
C LYS A 111 22.56 11.90 -10.63
N PHE A 112 21.58 11.01 -10.79
CA PHE A 112 20.48 11.18 -11.73
C PHE A 112 20.99 11.59 -13.12
N ASP A 113 21.91 10.77 -13.65
CA ASP A 113 22.55 11.00 -14.96
C ASP A 113 21.48 11.17 -16.05
N PRO A 114 21.58 12.19 -16.93
CA PRO A 114 20.58 12.45 -17.95
C PRO A 114 20.39 11.31 -18.95
N ASP A 115 21.45 10.57 -19.31
CA ASP A 115 21.34 9.44 -20.24
C ASP A 115 20.65 8.24 -19.57
N GLU A 116 20.90 8.01 -18.27
CA GLU A 116 20.17 7.01 -17.49
C GLU A 116 18.71 7.42 -17.29
N LEU A 117 18.45 8.70 -17.06
CA LEU A 117 17.10 9.24 -16.93
C LEU A 117 16.27 8.99 -18.20
N GLU A 118 16.81 9.25 -19.38
CA GLU A 118 16.12 8.97 -20.64
C GLU A 118 15.80 7.49 -20.81
N ARG A 119 16.73 6.61 -20.41
CA ARG A 119 16.49 5.15 -20.42
C ARG A 119 15.39 4.73 -19.48
N GLU A 120 15.39 5.24 -18.24
CA GLU A 120 14.37 4.88 -17.25
C GLU A 120 13.00 5.48 -17.56
N GLN A 121 12.95 6.67 -18.14
CA GLN A 121 11.69 7.20 -18.68
C GLN A 121 11.09 6.25 -19.72
N HIS A 122 11.93 5.69 -20.59
CA HIS A 122 11.47 4.68 -21.56
C HIS A 122 10.94 3.40 -20.89
N VAL A 123 11.58 2.92 -19.83
CA VAL A 123 11.13 1.75 -19.05
C VAL A 123 9.78 2.04 -18.42
N ILE A 124 9.63 3.18 -17.75
CA ILE A 124 8.36 3.56 -17.10
C ILE A 124 7.23 3.72 -18.12
N LEU A 125 7.51 4.25 -19.31
CA LEU A 125 6.50 4.30 -20.38
C LEU A 125 6.03 2.90 -20.83
N GLN A 126 6.91 1.90 -20.80
CA GLN A 126 6.53 0.51 -21.05
C GLN A 126 5.69 -0.06 -19.90
N GLU A 127 6.02 0.27 -18.65
CA GLU A 127 5.23 -0.12 -17.47
C GLU A 127 3.84 0.49 -17.49
N ILE A 128 3.71 1.79 -17.83
CA ILE A 128 2.41 2.44 -18.03
C ILE A 128 1.61 1.71 -19.12
N GLY A 129 2.25 1.33 -20.23
CA GLY A 129 1.62 0.55 -21.29
C GLY A 129 1.14 -0.81 -20.79
N ALA A 130 1.98 -1.55 -20.06
CA ALA A 130 1.65 -2.86 -19.50
C ALA A 130 0.50 -2.78 -18.48
N ALA A 131 0.52 -1.78 -17.61
CA ALA A 131 -0.57 -1.53 -16.66
C ALA A 131 -1.88 -1.21 -17.38
N HIS A 132 -1.83 -0.39 -18.45
CA HIS A 132 -3.02 -0.09 -19.26
C HIS A 132 -3.58 -1.34 -19.97
N ASP A 133 -2.73 -2.28 -20.35
CA ASP A 133 -3.13 -3.54 -20.99
C ASP A 133 -3.60 -4.60 -19.97
N THR A 134 -3.46 -4.35 -18.68
CA THR A 134 -3.90 -5.23 -17.59
C THR A 134 -5.22 -4.70 -16.99
N PRO A 135 -6.38 -5.33 -17.27
CA PRO A 135 -7.68 -4.82 -16.82
C PRO A 135 -7.82 -4.70 -15.30
N ASP A 136 -7.17 -5.60 -14.55
CA ASP A 136 -7.09 -5.54 -13.09
C ASP A 136 -6.41 -4.26 -12.60
N ASP A 137 -5.24 -3.90 -13.17
CA ASP A 137 -4.53 -2.69 -12.78
C ASP A 137 -5.35 -1.44 -13.13
N VAL A 138 -5.93 -1.43 -14.33
CA VAL A 138 -6.78 -0.32 -14.78
C VAL A 138 -7.97 -0.10 -13.86
N VAL A 139 -8.69 -1.15 -13.48
CA VAL A 139 -9.88 -1.00 -12.65
C VAL A 139 -9.55 -0.46 -11.27
N PHE A 140 -8.40 -0.84 -10.68
CA PHE A 140 -7.93 -0.31 -9.39
C PHE A 140 -7.46 1.14 -9.48
N ASP A 141 -6.69 1.50 -10.50
CA ASP A 141 -6.27 2.89 -10.73
C ASP A 141 -7.50 3.80 -10.93
N ARG A 142 -8.45 3.39 -11.77
CA ARG A 142 -9.69 4.14 -11.97
C ARG A 142 -10.59 4.18 -10.74
N PHE A 143 -10.53 3.16 -9.91
CA PHE A 143 -11.24 3.13 -8.64
C PHE A 143 -10.71 4.19 -7.67
N THR A 144 -9.40 4.26 -7.46
CA THR A 144 -8.80 5.27 -6.57
C THR A 144 -8.98 6.68 -7.13
N GLU A 145 -8.82 6.88 -8.44
CA GLU A 145 -9.05 8.16 -9.12
C GLU A 145 -10.52 8.63 -8.98
N THR A 146 -11.48 7.71 -9.09
CA THR A 146 -12.91 8.04 -8.95
C THR A 146 -13.28 8.32 -7.50
N ALA A 147 -12.73 7.53 -6.56
CA ALA A 147 -12.96 7.69 -5.13
C ALA A 147 -12.42 9.03 -4.60
N TYR A 148 -11.26 9.48 -5.12
CA TYR A 148 -10.56 10.70 -4.69
C TYR A 148 -10.29 11.63 -5.89
N ARG A 149 -11.35 11.96 -6.60
CA ARG A 149 -11.27 12.76 -7.84
C ARG A 149 -10.55 14.09 -7.63
N HIS A 150 -9.58 14.38 -8.51
CA HIS A 150 -8.74 15.58 -8.49
C HIS A 150 -7.88 15.74 -7.22
N GLN A 151 -7.53 14.64 -6.57
CA GLN A 151 -6.65 14.63 -5.40
C GLN A 151 -5.45 13.73 -5.67
N THR A 152 -4.29 14.08 -5.11
CA THR A 152 -3.04 13.34 -5.34
C THR A 152 -3.10 11.89 -4.85
N ILE A 153 -3.85 11.62 -3.76
CA ILE A 153 -4.05 10.27 -3.22
C ILE A 153 -4.76 9.32 -4.18
N GLY A 154 -5.54 9.84 -5.13
CA GLY A 154 -6.28 9.05 -6.12
C GLY A 154 -5.51 8.80 -7.42
N ARG A 155 -4.31 9.37 -7.59
CA ARG A 155 -3.52 9.24 -8.82
C ARG A 155 -2.82 7.89 -8.89
N SER A 156 -2.61 7.40 -10.12
CA SER A 156 -1.69 6.28 -10.35
C SER A 156 -0.27 6.64 -9.90
N ILE A 157 0.44 5.70 -9.31
CA ILE A 157 1.83 5.88 -8.88
C ILE A 157 2.77 6.05 -10.09
N LEU A 158 2.41 5.45 -11.23
CA LEU A 158 3.25 5.45 -12.44
C LEU A 158 3.36 6.83 -13.12
N GLY A 159 2.47 7.77 -12.80
CA GLY A 159 2.37 9.03 -13.53
C GLY A 159 1.63 8.92 -14.85
N THR A 160 1.87 9.87 -15.74
CA THR A 160 1.38 9.86 -17.13
C THR A 160 2.52 9.89 -18.12
N PRO A 161 2.30 9.45 -19.39
CA PRO A 161 3.32 9.55 -20.42
C PRO A 161 3.86 10.97 -20.62
N GLU A 162 3.02 11.98 -20.43
CA GLU A 162 3.37 13.39 -20.57
C GLU A 162 4.28 13.87 -19.42
N THR A 163 3.90 13.57 -18.17
CA THR A 163 4.68 13.97 -17.00
C THR A 163 6.02 13.24 -16.96
N VAL A 164 6.04 11.92 -17.14
CA VAL A 164 7.26 11.12 -17.11
C VAL A 164 8.28 11.60 -18.14
N LYS A 165 7.86 11.89 -19.37
CA LYS A 165 8.75 12.43 -20.42
C LYS A 165 9.30 13.82 -20.14
N SER A 166 8.63 14.61 -19.31
CA SER A 166 9.00 15.98 -19.01
C SER A 166 10.03 16.11 -17.89
N PHE A 167 10.27 15.06 -17.11
CA PHE A 167 11.14 15.11 -15.95
C PHE A 167 12.62 15.29 -16.31
N THR A 168 13.31 16.04 -15.49
CA THR A 168 14.74 16.34 -15.60
C THR A 168 15.49 15.92 -14.33
N SER A 169 16.79 15.69 -14.44
CA SER A 169 17.66 15.42 -13.29
C SER A 169 17.57 16.50 -12.20
N ALA A 170 17.45 17.76 -12.59
CA ALA A 170 17.30 18.87 -11.65
C ALA A 170 15.99 18.78 -10.84
N GLN A 171 14.90 18.36 -11.47
CA GLN A 171 13.61 18.15 -10.78
C GLN A 171 13.66 16.97 -9.81
N LEU A 172 14.35 15.87 -10.18
CA LEU A 172 14.59 14.73 -9.27
C LEU A 172 15.37 15.15 -8.02
N HIS A 173 16.46 15.90 -8.19
CA HIS A 173 17.21 16.46 -7.06
C HIS A 173 16.34 17.37 -6.19
N ALA A 174 15.58 18.28 -6.80
CA ALA A 174 14.70 19.20 -6.08
C ALA A 174 13.58 18.46 -5.34
N PHE A 175 13.00 17.41 -5.94
CA PHE A 175 11.99 16.55 -5.30
C PHE A 175 12.58 15.84 -4.09
N MET A 176 13.72 15.17 -4.27
CA MET A 176 14.42 14.47 -3.19
C MET A 176 14.83 15.43 -2.08
N GLU A 177 15.32 16.62 -2.43
CA GLU A 177 15.69 17.65 -1.45
C GLU A 177 14.50 18.14 -0.63
N ARG A 178 13.35 18.29 -1.22
CA ARG A 178 12.13 18.74 -0.56
C ARG A 178 11.47 17.65 0.27
N GLN A 179 11.48 16.40 -0.21
CA GLN A 179 10.69 15.31 0.37
C GLN A 179 11.47 14.44 1.35
N TYR A 180 12.78 14.30 1.19
CA TYR A 180 13.58 13.38 2.00
C TYR A 180 14.36 14.14 3.09
N GLY A 181 13.90 14.06 4.31
CA GLY A 181 14.53 14.62 5.49
C GLY A 181 14.63 13.61 6.62
N ALA A 182 15.70 13.67 7.41
CA ALA A 182 15.98 12.72 8.48
C ALA A 182 14.81 12.55 9.48
N ASP A 183 14.05 13.59 9.72
CA ASP A 183 12.90 13.63 10.64
C ASP A 183 11.63 12.95 10.09
N ASP A 184 11.54 12.79 8.77
CA ASP A 184 10.47 12.05 8.08
C ASP A 184 10.93 10.65 7.61
N MET A 185 12.07 10.17 8.11
CA MET A 185 12.65 8.88 7.74
C MET A 185 12.80 7.98 8.96
N VAL A 186 12.65 6.69 8.74
CA VAL A 186 12.97 5.65 9.72
C VAL A 186 13.90 4.61 9.10
N VAL A 187 14.91 4.21 9.84
CA VAL A 187 15.83 3.12 9.47
C VAL A 187 15.53 1.93 10.35
N VAL A 188 15.16 0.82 9.76
CA VAL A 188 14.73 -0.36 10.53
C VAL A 188 15.51 -1.58 10.08
N ALA A 189 15.87 -2.42 11.05
CA ALA A 189 16.40 -3.75 10.79
C ALA A 189 15.67 -4.80 11.64
N ALA A 190 15.44 -5.97 11.04
CA ALA A 190 14.93 -7.15 11.73
C ALA A 190 15.74 -8.38 11.32
N GLY A 191 16.07 -9.25 12.28
CA GLY A 191 16.91 -10.41 12.01
C GLY A 191 17.96 -10.63 13.07
N ASP A 192 19.09 -11.20 12.70
CA ASP A 192 20.24 -11.28 13.59
C ASP A 192 20.95 -9.91 13.62
N VAL A 193 20.43 -9.02 14.45
CA VAL A 193 20.92 -7.65 14.59
C VAL A 193 21.05 -7.25 16.05
N LYS A 194 22.15 -6.56 16.39
CA LYS A 194 22.36 -5.92 17.69
C LYS A 194 22.10 -4.44 17.57
N HIS A 195 21.16 -3.92 18.37
CA HIS A 195 20.67 -2.54 18.29
C HIS A 195 21.81 -1.52 18.29
N ASP A 196 22.69 -1.54 19.30
CA ASP A 196 23.78 -0.56 19.41
C ASP A 196 24.77 -0.61 18.25
N ALA A 197 25.01 -1.80 17.68
CA ALA A 197 25.90 -1.93 16.52
C ALA A 197 25.23 -1.33 15.26
N PHE A 198 23.95 -1.61 15.06
CA PHE A 198 23.18 -1.06 13.97
C PHE A 198 23.08 0.47 14.05
N VAL A 199 22.75 1.01 15.23
CA VAL A 199 22.68 2.46 15.48
C VAL A 199 23.99 3.14 15.12
N ARG A 200 25.15 2.58 15.57
CA ARG A 200 26.47 3.16 15.23
C ARG A 200 26.75 3.17 13.73
N GLU A 201 26.43 2.10 13.00
CA GLU A 201 26.65 2.08 11.55
C GLU A 201 25.71 3.05 10.82
N VAL A 202 24.44 3.12 11.24
CA VAL A 202 23.48 4.11 10.70
C VAL A 202 23.94 5.53 10.99
N GLU A 203 24.36 5.84 12.21
CA GLU A 203 24.86 7.18 12.60
C GLU A 203 26.09 7.57 11.80
N LYS A 204 27.02 6.64 11.59
CA LYS A 204 28.23 6.87 10.78
C LYS A 204 27.90 7.23 9.32
N ARG A 205 26.87 6.66 8.72
CA ARG A 205 26.54 6.81 7.31
C ARG A 205 25.43 7.86 7.07
N LEU A 206 24.42 7.91 7.92
CA LEU A 206 23.24 8.75 7.78
C LEU A 206 23.12 9.84 8.86
N GLY A 207 24.04 9.90 9.83
CA GLY A 207 24.03 10.92 10.88
C GLY A 207 24.19 12.35 10.36
N GLY A 208 24.81 12.51 9.19
CA GLY A 208 24.91 13.78 8.47
C GLY A 208 23.74 14.09 7.53
N PHE A 209 22.78 13.18 7.41
CA PHE A 209 21.61 13.43 6.56
C PHE A 209 20.82 14.63 7.08
N ARG A 210 20.44 15.55 6.19
CA ARG A 210 19.79 16.80 6.59
C ARG A 210 18.40 16.55 7.20
N ALA A 211 17.99 17.42 8.11
CA ALA A 211 16.59 17.54 8.50
C ALA A 211 15.78 18.16 7.35
N LYS A 212 14.48 17.88 7.30
CA LYS A 212 13.60 18.45 6.28
C LYS A 212 13.44 19.96 6.51
N SER A 213 13.61 20.75 5.46
CA SER A 213 13.56 22.21 5.59
C SER A 213 12.14 22.76 5.64
N ASP A 214 11.18 22.13 4.93
CA ASP A 214 9.78 22.57 4.87
C ASP A 214 8.86 21.34 4.72
N SER A 215 8.09 21.02 5.76
CA SER A 215 7.07 19.97 5.67
C SER A 215 5.78 20.52 5.06
N VAL A 216 5.61 20.39 3.76
CA VAL A 216 4.30 20.58 3.14
C VAL A 216 3.46 19.33 3.47
N MET A 217 2.54 19.47 4.43
CA MET A 217 1.60 18.40 4.73
C MET A 217 0.68 18.19 3.51
N PRO A 218 0.49 16.94 3.06
CA PRO A 218 -0.51 16.66 2.02
C PRO A 218 -1.88 17.17 2.44
N THR A 219 -2.66 17.64 1.46
CA THR A 219 -4.06 18.01 1.70
C THR A 219 -4.83 16.80 2.22
N TYR A 220 -5.70 17.03 3.22
CA TYR A 220 -6.58 15.98 3.74
C TYR A 220 -7.42 15.38 2.63
N ALA A 221 -7.42 14.07 2.54
CA ALA A 221 -8.18 13.35 1.55
C ALA A 221 -9.69 13.45 1.81
N GLN A 222 -10.45 13.69 0.75
CA GLN A 222 -11.90 13.73 0.79
C GLN A 222 -12.45 12.67 -0.16
N TYR A 223 -13.09 11.66 0.39
CA TYR A 223 -13.76 10.66 -0.42
C TYR A 223 -14.97 11.29 -1.14
N VAL A 224 -15.00 11.17 -2.45
CA VAL A 224 -16.05 11.76 -3.30
C VAL A 224 -17.02 10.70 -3.79
N GLY A 225 -16.52 9.50 -4.07
CA GLY A 225 -17.28 8.43 -4.73
C GLY A 225 -17.70 8.79 -6.15
N GLY A 226 -18.29 7.85 -6.85
CA GLY A 226 -18.78 8.09 -8.22
C GLY A 226 -18.76 6.85 -9.09
N ASP A 227 -18.80 7.05 -10.39
CA ASP A 227 -18.91 6.00 -11.40
C ASP A 227 -17.83 6.16 -12.47
N PHE A 228 -17.19 5.07 -12.84
CA PHE A 228 -16.29 4.97 -13.98
C PHE A 228 -16.56 3.67 -14.72
N ARG A 229 -16.70 3.72 -16.02
CA ARG A 229 -17.01 2.58 -16.89
C ARG A 229 -16.21 2.65 -18.16
N GLU A 230 -15.47 1.61 -18.45
CA GLU A 230 -14.71 1.46 -19.68
C GLU A 230 -15.08 0.13 -20.36
N HIS A 231 -15.71 0.22 -21.52
CA HIS A 231 -15.98 -0.98 -22.31
C HIS A 231 -14.72 -1.41 -23.06
N ARG A 232 -14.31 -2.65 -22.80
CA ARG A 232 -13.25 -3.34 -23.55
C ARG A 232 -13.76 -4.69 -24.03
N ASP A 233 -13.30 -5.12 -25.19
CA ASP A 233 -13.58 -6.46 -25.74
C ASP A 233 -12.67 -7.49 -25.08
N LEU A 234 -13.09 -7.95 -23.91
CA LEU A 234 -12.39 -8.90 -23.04
C LEU A 234 -13.32 -10.08 -22.72
N MET A 235 -12.76 -11.18 -22.25
CA MET A 235 -13.56 -12.33 -21.78
C MET A 235 -14.32 -12.01 -20.50
N ASP A 236 -13.66 -11.32 -19.56
CA ASP A 236 -14.20 -10.99 -18.24
C ASP A 236 -14.21 -9.48 -18.00
N ALA A 237 -15.21 -9.03 -17.26
CA ALA A 237 -15.29 -7.68 -16.71
C ALA A 237 -14.66 -7.66 -15.31
N GLN A 238 -13.83 -6.66 -15.05
CA GLN A 238 -13.33 -6.32 -13.73
C GLN A 238 -14.25 -5.28 -13.11
N ILE A 239 -14.81 -5.55 -11.96
CA ILE A 239 -15.77 -4.67 -11.29
C ILE A 239 -15.31 -4.43 -9.86
N ILE A 240 -15.26 -3.16 -9.43
CA ILE A 240 -15.06 -2.78 -8.03
C ILE A 240 -16.27 -1.97 -7.55
N LEU A 241 -16.85 -2.42 -6.46
CA LEU A 241 -17.82 -1.66 -5.66
C LEU A 241 -17.14 -1.27 -4.34
N GLY A 242 -16.96 0.03 -4.10
CA GLY A 242 -16.24 0.49 -2.94
C GLY A 242 -16.87 1.68 -2.22
N PHE A 243 -16.31 1.96 -1.05
CA PHE A 243 -16.79 2.95 -0.09
C PHE A 243 -15.61 3.62 0.61
N GLU A 244 -15.88 4.73 1.29
CA GLU A 244 -14.90 5.34 2.19
C GLU A 244 -14.57 4.36 3.32
N GLY A 245 -13.32 3.92 3.39
CA GLY A 245 -12.81 3.04 4.44
C GLY A 245 -12.44 3.80 5.71
N ARG A 246 -11.49 3.23 6.47
CA ARG A 246 -11.06 3.80 7.75
C ARG A 246 -9.56 4.05 7.74
N ALA A 247 -9.15 5.24 8.16
CA ALA A 247 -7.75 5.60 8.32
C ALA A 247 -7.07 4.75 9.41
N TYR A 248 -5.74 4.65 9.34
CA TYR A 248 -4.95 3.86 10.31
C TYR A 248 -5.17 4.29 11.77
N HIS A 249 -5.38 5.59 12.01
CA HIS A 249 -5.47 6.16 13.37
C HIS A 249 -6.85 6.01 14.01
N VAL A 250 -7.88 5.69 13.24
CA VAL A 250 -9.24 5.62 13.80
C VAL A 250 -9.49 4.28 14.48
N ARG A 251 -10.32 4.34 15.52
CA ARG A 251 -10.66 3.17 16.32
C ARG A 251 -11.20 2.00 15.51
N ASP A 252 -11.92 2.28 14.39
CA ASP A 252 -12.59 1.26 13.56
C ASP A 252 -11.69 0.65 12.47
N PHE A 253 -10.39 0.98 12.43
CA PHE A 253 -9.46 0.42 11.45
C PHE A 253 -9.44 -1.12 11.49
N TYR A 254 -9.19 -1.72 12.66
CA TYR A 254 -9.17 -3.18 12.80
C TYR A 254 -10.54 -3.82 12.60
N ALA A 255 -11.61 -3.09 12.93
CA ALA A 255 -12.96 -3.54 12.62
C ALA A 255 -13.20 -3.65 11.10
N SER A 256 -12.72 -2.66 10.34
CA SER A 256 -12.78 -2.70 8.87
C SER A 256 -11.96 -3.84 8.27
N GLN A 257 -10.78 -4.13 8.82
CA GLN A 257 -9.95 -5.27 8.39
C GLN A 257 -10.68 -6.61 8.65
N VAL A 258 -11.25 -6.79 9.84
CA VAL A 258 -11.98 -8.01 10.16
C VAL A 258 -13.27 -8.13 9.33
N LEU A 259 -13.95 -7.01 9.06
CA LEU A 259 -15.14 -6.97 8.21
C LEU A 259 -14.81 -7.40 6.77
N SER A 260 -13.69 -6.94 6.19
CA SER A 260 -13.26 -7.39 4.87
C SER A 260 -12.98 -8.90 4.82
N MET A 261 -12.44 -9.47 5.90
CA MET A 261 -12.24 -10.91 5.99
C MET A 261 -13.54 -11.71 6.07
N ILE A 262 -14.53 -11.22 6.82
CA ILE A 262 -15.85 -11.85 6.89
C ILE A 262 -16.52 -11.86 5.52
N LEU A 263 -16.43 -10.75 4.81
CA LEU A 263 -17.06 -10.59 3.49
C LEU A 263 -16.34 -11.37 2.38
N GLY A 264 -15.01 -11.25 2.29
CA GLY A 264 -14.27 -11.76 1.13
C GLY A 264 -12.84 -12.22 1.43
N GLY A 265 -12.50 -12.57 2.67
CA GLY A 265 -11.13 -12.93 3.07
C GLY A 265 -10.73 -14.39 2.82
N GLY A 266 -11.58 -15.23 2.25
CA GLY A 266 -11.25 -16.64 1.99
C GLY A 266 -12.45 -17.46 1.52
N MET A 267 -12.23 -18.75 1.26
CA MET A 267 -13.25 -19.65 0.71
C MET A 267 -14.52 -19.80 1.56
N SER A 268 -14.45 -19.56 2.87
CA SER A 268 -15.61 -19.60 3.77
C SER A 268 -16.26 -18.24 4.00
N SER A 269 -15.81 -17.19 3.31
CA SER A 269 -16.38 -15.85 3.38
C SER A 269 -17.74 -15.76 2.68
N ARG A 270 -18.54 -14.76 3.03
CA ARG A 270 -19.89 -14.61 2.49
C ARG A 270 -19.92 -14.50 0.97
N LEU A 271 -19.11 -13.61 0.42
CA LEU A 271 -19.07 -13.38 -1.02
C LEU A 271 -18.58 -14.61 -1.78
N PHE A 272 -17.54 -15.29 -1.28
CA PHE A 272 -17.07 -16.50 -1.93
C PHE A 272 -18.16 -17.58 -1.96
N GLN A 273 -18.86 -17.79 -0.86
CA GLN A 273 -19.92 -18.81 -0.76
C GLN A 273 -21.15 -18.44 -1.60
N GLU A 274 -21.64 -17.20 -1.51
CA GLU A 274 -22.89 -16.81 -2.19
C GLU A 274 -22.70 -16.56 -3.67
N VAL A 275 -21.58 -15.96 -4.08
CA VAL A 275 -21.33 -15.54 -5.46
C VAL A 275 -20.69 -16.67 -6.27
N ARG A 276 -19.61 -17.28 -5.72
CA ARG A 276 -18.82 -18.25 -6.46
C ARG A 276 -19.33 -19.68 -6.27
N GLU A 277 -19.47 -20.16 -5.02
CA GLU A 277 -19.77 -21.57 -4.77
C GLU A 277 -21.23 -21.91 -5.08
N LYS A 278 -22.19 -21.09 -4.65
CA LYS A 278 -23.61 -21.38 -4.83
C LYS A 278 -24.13 -21.00 -6.21
N ARG A 279 -23.64 -19.91 -6.81
CA ARG A 279 -24.19 -19.38 -8.06
C ARG A 279 -23.23 -19.50 -9.23
N GLY A 280 -21.93 -19.63 -9.01
CA GLY A 280 -20.93 -19.72 -10.07
C GLY A 280 -20.79 -18.45 -10.92
N LEU A 281 -21.12 -17.27 -10.35
CA LEU A 281 -21.17 -16.00 -11.09
C LEU A 281 -19.80 -15.40 -11.39
N CYS A 282 -18.72 -15.84 -10.72
CA CYS A 282 -17.40 -15.32 -10.96
C CYS A 282 -16.31 -16.33 -10.63
N TYR A 283 -15.14 -16.16 -11.24
CA TYR A 283 -13.95 -16.92 -10.87
C TYR A 283 -13.27 -16.35 -9.61
N SER A 284 -13.21 -15.02 -9.50
CA SER A 284 -12.58 -14.31 -8.39
C SER A 284 -13.53 -13.29 -7.79
N VAL A 285 -13.67 -13.35 -6.46
CA VAL A 285 -14.35 -12.32 -5.65
C VAL A 285 -13.65 -12.20 -4.30
N TYR A 286 -13.35 -10.98 -3.90
CA TYR A 286 -12.77 -10.70 -2.59
C TYR A 286 -13.12 -9.30 -2.09
N ALA A 287 -13.05 -9.11 -0.78
CA ALA A 287 -13.18 -7.81 -0.16
C ALA A 287 -11.83 -7.36 0.41
N PHE A 288 -11.58 -6.07 0.36
CA PHE A 288 -10.34 -5.47 0.85
C PHE A 288 -10.61 -4.19 1.64
N HIS A 289 -9.67 -3.83 2.51
CA HIS A 289 -9.64 -2.55 3.19
C HIS A 289 -8.22 -2.00 3.17
N TRP A 290 -8.03 -0.85 2.54
CA TRP A 290 -6.77 -0.09 2.53
C TRP A 290 -6.91 1.12 3.42
N GLY A 291 -6.06 1.22 4.44
CA GLY A 291 -5.95 2.41 5.26
C GLY A 291 -4.88 3.35 4.74
N PHE A 292 -5.12 4.64 4.89
CA PHE A 292 -4.16 5.71 4.69
C PHE A 292 -4.00 6.52 5.98
N SER A 293 -3.14 7.52 5.98
CA SER A 293 -2.88 8.33 7.17
C SER A 293 -4.11 9.08 7.67
N ASP A 294 -5.00 9.54 6.80
CA ASP A 294 -6.17 10.37 7.12
C ASP A 294 -7.50 9.84 6.54
N THR A 295 -7.47 8.82 5.70
CA THR A 295 -8.64 8.22 5.06
C THR A 295 -8.43 6.71 4.87
N GLY A 296 -9.32 6.06 4.14
CA GLY A 296 -9.19 4.67 3.71
C GLY A 296 -10.19 4.33 2.61
N ILE A 297 -10.03 3.15 2.06
CA ILE A 297 -10.92 2.56 1.07
C ILE A 297 -11.35 1.19 1.56
N PHE A 298 -12.65 0.91 1.47
CA PHE A 298 -13.21 -0.43 1.59
C PHE A 298 -13.80 -0.82 0.24
N GLY A 299 -13.47 -1.99 -0.28
CA GLY A 299 -13.97 -2.41 -1.59
C GLY A 299 -14.22 -3.90 -1.69
N VAL A 300 -15.06 -4.24 -2.67
CA VAL A 300 -15.28 -5.59 -3.19
C VAL A 300 -14.88 -5.59 -4.65
N HIS A 301 -13.97 -6.47 -5.01
CA HIS A 301 -13.58 -6.74 -6.39
C HIS A 301 -14.19 -8.05 -6.85
N ALA A 302 -14.64 -8.11 -8.09
CA ALA A 302 -15.06 -9.33 -8.75
C ALA A 302 -14.69 -9.33 -10.25
N ALA A 303 -14.23 -10.50 -10.73
CA ALA A 303 -13.97 -10.77 -12.14
C ALA A 303 -15.04 -11.74 -12.66
N THR A 304 -15.83 -11.33 -13.68
CA THR A 304 -17.01 -12.06 -14.12
C THR A 304 -17.27 -11.93 -15.61
N GLY A 305 -17.92 -12.94 -16.22
CA GLY A 305 -18.37 -12.89 -17.59
C GLY A 305 -19.56 -11.93 -17.78
N GLN A 306 -19.73 -11.41 -19.01
CA GLN A 306 -20.76 -10.43 -19.34
C GLN A 306 -22.20 -10.88 -18.98
N SER A 307 -22.50 -12.18 -19.12
CA SER A 307 -23.84 -12.75 -18.83
C SER A 307 -24.21 -12.65 -17.35
N ASP A 308 -23.22 -12.68 -16.47
CA ASP A 308 -23.42 -12.87 -15.03
C ASP A 308 -23.45 -11.54 -14.25
N ILE A 309 -23.02 -10.44 -14.88
CA ILE A 309 -22.91 -9.12 -14.23
C ILE A 309 -24.27 -8.66 -13.65
N ALA A 310 -25.36 -8.89 -14.38
CA ALA A 310 -26.69 -8.45 -13.98
C ALA A 310 -27.17 -9.10 -12.67
N GLU A 311 -26.73 -10.34 -12.39
CA GLU A 311 -27.01 -11.03 -11.14
C GLU A 311 -25.94 -10.79 -10.07
N LEU A 312 -24.66 -10.70 -10.47
CA LEU A 312 -23.51 -10.56 -9.57
C LEU A 312 -23.63 -9.34 -8.64
N VAL A 313 -23.85 -8.16 -9.20
CA VAL A 313 -23.85 -6.90 -8.45
C VAL A 313 -24.96 -6.84 -7.41
N PRO A 314 -26.24 -7.20 -7.71
CA PRO A 314 -27.28 -7.32 -6.70
C PRO A 314 -26.98 -8.33 -5.59
N VAL A 315 -26.34 -9.47 -5.90
CA VAL A 315 -25.95 -10.47 -4.89
C VAL A 315 -24.88 -9.91 -3.97
N ILE A 316 -23.84 -9.24 -4.50
CA ILE A 316 -22.83 -8.56 -3.69
C ILE A 316 -23.52 -7.55 -2.75
N ILE A 317 -24.38 -6.69 -3.26
CA ILE A 317 -25.07 -5.66 -2.47
C ILE A 317 -25.90 -6.31 -1.36
N THR A 318 -26.62 -7.38 -1.65
CA THR A 318 -27.42 -8.13 -0.66
C THR A 318 -26.53 -8.63 0.49
N GLU A 319 -25.34 -9.17 0.20
CA GLU A 319 -24.43 -9.66 1.25
C GLU A 319 -23.81 -8.50 2.07
N LEU A 320 -23.54 -7.35 1.44
CA LEU A 320 -23.11 -6.14 2.15
C LEU A 320 -24.20 -5.68 3.16
N GLN A 321 -25.45 -5.58 2.70
CA GLN A 321 -26.60 -5.19 3.54
C GLN A 321 -26.83 -6.17 4.70
N ARG A 322 -26.85 -7.50 4.41
CA ARG A 322 -26.97 -8.53 5.42
C ARG A 322 -25.89 -8.47 6.50
N THR A 323 -24.68 -8.01 6.14
CA THR A 323 -23.61 -7.83 7.12
C THR A 323 -23.91 -6.68 8.08
N GLY A 324 -24.61 -5.63 7.62
CA GLY A 324 -25.12 -4.55 8.46
C GLY A 324 -26.31 -4.95 9.35
N GLU A 325 -27.00 -6.06 9.03
CA GLU A 325 -28.11 -6.55 9.82
C GLU A 325 -27.66 -7.60 10.85
N ARG A 326 -26.79 -8.52 10.44
CA ARG A 326 -26.37 -9.63 11.26
C ARG A 326 -25.00 -10.18 10.86
N ILE A 327 -24.12 -10.31 11.84
CA ILE A 327 -22.88 -11.10 11.79
C ILE A 327 -22.98 -12.24 12.78
N LEU A 328 -22.57 -13.45 12.39
CA LEU A 328 -22.58 -14.62 13.26
C LEU A 328 -21.31 -14.64 14.12
N GLN A 329 -21.40 -15.20 15.32
CA GLN A 329 -20.26 -15.35 16.23
C GLN A 329 -19.12 -16.15 15.57
N GLU A 330 -19.47 -17.23 14.87
CA GLU A 330 -18.50 -18.07 14.16
C GLU A 330 -17.76 -17.34 13.02
N GLU A 331 -18.41 -16.39 12.35
CA GLU A 331 -17.75 -15.56 11.32
C GLU A 331 -16.73 -14.63 11.94
N LEU A 332 -17.08 -13.97 13.05
CA LEU A 332 -16.17 -13.10 13.79
C LEU A 332 -14.97 -13.90 14.34
N GLU A 333 -15.20 -15.04 14.94
CA GLU A 333 -14.13 -15.89 15.50
C GLU A 333 -13.18 -16.40 14.41
N ARG A 334 -13.72 -16.83 13.27
CA ARG A 334 -12.94 -17.26 12.12
C ARG A 334 -12.09 -16.14 11.55
N ALA A 335 -12.67 -14.95 11.33
CA ALA A 335 -11.96 -13.79 10.82
C ALA A 335 -10.86 -13.32 11.78
N ARG A 336 -11.13 -13.33 13.10
CA ARG A 336 -10.11 -13.05 14.12
C ARG A 336 -8.96 -14.07 14.09
N ALA A 337 -9.28 -15.35 13.97
CA ALA A 337 -8.28 -16.41 13.90
C ALA A 337 -7.40 -16.25 12.65
N GLN A 338 -7.98 -15.97 11.49
CA GLN A 338 -7.26 -15.72 10.25
C GLN A 338 -6.37 -14.47 10.34
N TYR A 339 -6.91 -13.36 10.83
CA TYR A 339 -6.14 -12.11 10.98
C TYR A 339 -4.97 -12.28 11.96
N ARG A 340 -5.23 -12.93 13.11
CA ARG A 340 -4.20 -13.28 14.08
C ARG A 340 -3.10 -14.15 13.47
N ALA A 341 -3.50 -15.21 12.76
CA ALA A 341 -2.55 -16.12 12.10
C ALA A 341 -1.70 -15.36 11.06
N GLY A 342 -2.32 -14.53 10.23
CA GLY A 342 -1.62 -13.68 9.26
C GLY A 342 -0.59 -12.74 9.90
N LEU A 343 -0.95 -12.08 11.00
CA LEU A 343 -0.04 -11.22 11.75
C LEU A 343 1.17 -11.99 12.34
N ILE A 344 0.93 -13.19 12.85
CA ILE A 344 2.00 -14.01 13.45
C ILE A 344 2.92 -14.54 12.36
N MET A 345 2.38 -15.14 11.29
CA MET A 345 3.18 -15.69 10.19
C MET A 345 3.96 -14.60 9.44
N SER A 346 3.39 -13.41 9.23
CA SER A 346 4.11 -12.30 8.60
C SER A 346 5.29 -11.81 9.45
N ALA A 347 5.19 -11.90 10.78
CA ALA A 347 6.28 -11.53 11.69
C ALA A 347 7.43 -12.53 11.72
N GLU A 348 7.29 -13.73 11.14
CA GLU A 348 8.37 -14.72 11.00
C GLU A 348 9.35 -14.35 9.87
N SER A 349 8.95 -13.50 8.94
CA SER A 349 9.81 -12.96 7.89
C SER A 349 10.52 -11.68 8.36
N PRO A 350 11.86 -11.62 8.37
CA PRO A 350 12.60 -10.41 8.74
C PRO A 350 12.21 -9.20 7.89
N ALA A 351 12.04 -9.37 6.58
CA ALA A 351 11.65 -8.29 5.67
C ALA A 351 10.25 -7.75 5.98
N SER A 352 9.27 -8.64 6.16
CA SER A 352 7.90 -8.25 6.54
C SER A 352 7.87 -7.57 7.91
N ARG A 353 8.71 -8.05 8.84
CA ARG A 353 8.78 -7.48 10.18
C ARG A 353 9.42 -6.09 10.18
N ALA A 354 10.52 -5.88 9.47
CA ALA A 354 11.15 -4.58 9.30
C ALA A 354 10.16 -3.56 8.68
N SER A 355 9.47 -3.95 7.63
CA SER A 355 8.45 -3.12 6.96
C SER A 355 7.26 -2.79 7.89
N GLN A 356 6.80 -3.75 8.71
CA GLN A 356 5.74 -3.52 9.70
C GLN A 356 6.16 -2.51 10.78
N ILE A 357 7.37 -2.65 11.32
CA ILE A 357 7.92 -1.73 12.33
C ILE A 357 8.05 -0.32 11.73
N ALA A 358 8.61 -0.21 10.52
CA ALA A 358 8.79 1.06 9.83
C ALA A 358 7.45 1.78 9.64
N ARG A 359 6.44 1.08 9.12
CA ARG A 359 5.09 1.63 8.95
C ARG A 359 4.48 2.10 10.27
N GLN A 360 4.65 1.32 11.35
CA GLN A 360 4.14 1.71 12.67
C GLN A 360 4.84 2.97 13.20
N LEU A 361 6.15 3.09 13.02
CA LEU A 361 6.91 4.28 13.40
C LEU A 361 6.50 5.51 12.60
N LEU A 362 6.34 5.39 11.28
CA LEU A 362 5.92 6.50 10.42
C LEU A 362 4.49 6.96 10.71
N LEU A 363 3.58 6.03 11.03
CA LEU A 363 2.18 6.33 11.28
C LEU A 363 1.92 6.74 12.74
N PHE A 364 2.46 6.01 13.70
CA PHE A 364 2.10 6.15 15.12
C PHE A 364 3.23 6.72 15.98
N GLY A 365 4.43 6.93 15.43
CA GLY A 365 5.61 7.37 16.17
C GLY A 365 6.14 6.32 17.17
N ARG A 366 5.57 5.11 17.18
CA ARG A 366 5.97 3.99 18.06
C ARG A 366 5.66 2.64 17.44
N PRO A 367 6.39 1.60 17.82
CA PRO A 367 5.98 0.24 17.48
C PRO A 367 4.73 -0.17 18.28
N ILE A 368 3.90 -1.02 17.67
CA ILE A 368 2.73 -1.62 18.31
C ILE A 368 3.09 -3.07 18.66
N GLY A 369 3.06 -3.39 19.94
CA GLY A 369 3.37 -4.73 20.44
C GLY A 369 2.32 -5.76 20.02
N LYS A 370 2.75 -7.03 19.93
CA LYS A 370 1.85 -8.16 19.61
C LYS A 370 0.66 -8.24 20.56
N ASP A 371 0.88 -8.06 21.85
CA ASP A 371 -0.17 -8.18 22.87
C ASP A 371 -1.22 -7.07 22.69
N GLU A 372 -0.79 -5.84 22.42
CA GLU A 372 -1.69 -4.73 22.09
C GLU A 372 -2.53 -5.02 20.84
N LEU A 373 -1.93 -5.60 19.80
CA LEU A 373 -2.68 -6.00 18.59
C LEU A 373 -3.70 -7.09 18.90
N MET A 374 -3.33 -8.07 19.71
CA MET A 374 -4.25 -9.13 20.13
C MET A 374 -5.41 -8.60 20.99
N GLU A 375 -5.13 -7.66 21.89
CA GLU A 375 -6.14 -6.97 22.69
C GLU A 375 -7.11 -6.19 21.80
N ARG A 376 -6.61 -5.41 20.86
CA ARG A 376 -7.45 -4.66 19.90
C ARG A 376 -8.36 -5.57 19.09
N LEU A 377 -7.88 -6.75 18.65
CA LEU A 377 -8.67 -7.73 17.93
C LEU A 377 -9.72 -8.41 18.82
N SER A 378 -9.36 -8.78 20.05
CA SER A 378 -10.28 -9.42 20.98
C SER A 378 -11.39 -8.48 21.46
N ALA A 379 -11.14 -7.18 21.49
CA ALA A 379 -12.12 -6.16 21.86
C ALA A 379 -13.18 -5.86 20.77
N LEU A 380 -13.03 -6.43 19.56
CA LEU A 380 -14.06 -6.27 18.52
C LEU A 380 -15.32 -7.07 18.90
N THR A 381 -16.50 -6.49 18.76
CA THR A 381 -17.78 -7.14 19.00
C THR A 381 -18.62 -7.24 17.74
N ILE A 382 -19.58 -8.15 17.71
CA ILE A 382 -20.54 -8.26 16.60
C ILE A 382 -21.26 -6.94 16.39
N GLU A 383 -21.78 -6.34 17.45
CA GLU A 383 -22.43 -5.03 17.42
C GLU A 383 -21.59 -3.98 16.69
N ARG A 384 -20.32 -3.86 17.10
CA ARG A 384 -19.41 -2.87 16.49
C ARG A 384 -19.19 -3.11 15.01
N LEU A 385 -19.06 -4.38 14.59
CA LEU A 385 -18.89 -4.73 13.18
C LEU A 385 -20.17 -4.50 12.38
N THR A 386 -21.33 -4.85 12.94
CA THR A 386 -22.64 -4.64 12.33
C THR A 386 -22.93 -3.14 12.15
N ASP A 387 -22.70 -2.33 13.20
CA ASP A 387 -22.83 -0.87 13.13
C ASP A 387 -21.88 -0.23 12.10
N LEU A 388 -20.62 -0.71 12.07
CA LEU A 388 -19.66 -0.23 11.08
C LEU A 388 -20.09 -0.59 9.66
N SER A 389 -20.52 -1.82 9.44
CA SER A 389 -21.01 -2.31 8.15
C SER A 389 -22.21 -1.49 7.66
N ALA A 390 -23.21 -1.27 8.52
CA ALA A 390 -24.37 -0.46 8.18
C ALA A 390 -23.99 0.98 7.76
N ARG A 391 -23.05 1.61 8.48
CA ARG A 391 -22.56 2.95 8.12
C ARG A 391 -21.72 2.97 6.86
N LEU A 392 -20.87 1.97 6.63
CA LEU A 392 -20.03 1.92 5.44
C LEU A 392 -20.86 1.78 4.18
N PHE A 393 -21.78 0.82 4.18
CA PHE A 393 -22.50 0.42 2.97
C PHE A 393 -23.75 1.27 2.66
N SER A 394 -24.16 2.15 3.60
CA SER A 394 -25.14 3.20 3.35
C SER A 394 -24.54 4.50 2.79
N ALA A 395 -23.18 4.61 2.78
CA ALA A 395 -22.50 5.77 2.23
C ALA A 395 -22.52 5.76 0.69
N LYS A 396 -22.16 6.91 0.11
CA LYS A 396 -22.05 7.04 -1.35
C LYS A 396 -21.01 6.06 -1.91
N PRO A 397 -21.36 5.16 -2.83
CA PRO A 397 -20.43 4.19 -3.38
C PRO A 397 -19.51 4.79 -4.44
N THR A 398 -18.41 4.09 -4.70
CA THR A 398 -17.62 4.18 -5.94
C THR A 398 -17.85 2.89 -6.73
N VAL A 399 -18.27 3.00 -7.98
CA VAL A 399 -18.41 1.88 -8.90
C VAL A 399 -17.43 2.05 -10.04
N THR A 400 -16.54 1.11 -10.22
CA THR A 400 -15.64 1.09 -11.37
C THR A 400 -15.71 -0.24 -12.08
N ALA A 401 -15.72 -0.20 -13.40
CA ALA A 401 -15.81 -1.41 -14.21
C ALA A 401 -15.07 -1.25 -15.55
N VAL A 402 -14.32 -2.29 -15.91
CA VAL A 402 -13.54 -2.39 -17.15
C VAL A 402 -13.81 -3.74 -17.78
N GLY A 403 -14.13 -3.77 -19.08
CA GLY A 403 -14.38 -5.00 -19.84
C GLY A 403 -15.75 -5.04 -20.52
N PRO A 404 -16.36 -6.22 -20.76
CA PRO A 404 -17.64 -6.38 -21.41
C PRO A 404 -18.81 -6.03 -20.46
N ILE A 405 -18.93 -4.76 -20.08
CA ILE A 405 -19.80 -4.24 -19.01
C ILE A 405 -21.22 -3.87 -19.43
N GLY A 406 -21.67 -4.31 -20.62
CA GLY A 406 -22.97 -3.93 -21.18
C GLY A 406 -24.19 -4.29 -20.31
N SER A 407 -24.07 -5.31 -19.45
CA SER A 407 -25.13 -5.73 -18.52
C SER A 407 -25.05 -5.09 -17.12
N LEU A 408 -24.09 -4.19 -16.89
CA LEU A 408 -23.93 -3.50 -15.60
C LEU A 408 -25.02 -2.43 -15.44
N ALA A 409 -25.82 -2.53 -14.38
CA ALA A 409 -26.87 -1.59 -14.05
C ALA A 409 -26.35 -0.15 -13.94
N PRO A 410 -27.15 0.89 -14.28
CA PRO A 410 -26.77 2.29 -14.08
C PRO A 410 -26.33 2.58 -12.65
N TYR A 411 -25.45 3.56 -12.48
CA TYR A 411 -24.90 3.93 -11.16
C TYR A 411 -26.01 4.26 -10.14
N GLU A 412 -27.01 4.99 -10.56
CA GLU A 412 -28.16 5.35 -9.73
C GLU A 412 -28.90 4.10 -9.23
N ALA A 413 -29.09 3.11 -10.09
CA ALA A 413 -29.73 1.85 -9.69
C ALA A 413 -28.87 1.05 -8.69
N VAL A 414 -27.55 1.02 -8.86
CA VAL A 414 -26.63 0.39 -7.90
C VAL A 414 -26.70 1.12 -6.55
N ARG A 415 -26.69 2.44 -6.56
CA ARG A 415 -26.82 3.27 -5.35
C ARG A 415 -28.16 3.05 -4.65
N ASP A 416 -29.25 3.05 -5.40
CA ASP A 416 -30.62 2.91 -4.85
C ASP A 416 -30.82 1.51 -4.24
N LEU A 417 -30.25 0.47 -4.85
CA LEU A 417 -30.19 -0.87 -4.25
C LEU A 417 -29.45 -0.88 -2.91
N LEU A 418 -28.33 -0.17 -2.79
CA LEU A 418 -27.55 -0.09 -1.54
C LEU A 418 -28.31 0.63 -0.43
N THR A 419 -29.07 1.69 -0.76
CA THR A 419 -29.81 2.49 0.21
C THR A 419 -31.21 1.93 0.53
N GLY A 420 -31.65 0.87 -0.17
CA GLY A 420 -32.99 0.31 -0.02
C GLY A 420 -34.09 1.25 -0.51
N SER A 421 -33.74 2.24 -1.34
CA SER A 421 -34.70 3.14 -1.97
C SER A 421 -35.32 2.43 -3.17
N ASP A 422 -36.63 2.23 -3.16
CA ASP A 422 -37.33 1.62 -4.28
C ASP A 422 -37.10 2.46 -5.54
N PRO A 423 -36.67 1.89 -6.68
CA PRO A 423 -36.64 2.64 -7.92
C PRO A 423 -38.08 2.96 -8.32
N GLY A 424 -38.48 4.23 -8.19
CA GLY A 424 -39.82 4.74 -8.53
C GLY A 424 -40.17 4.58 -10.00
#